data_a7c550d6845887c8d55c1f3b997677c4
#
_entry.id   a7c550d6845887c8d55c1f3b997677c4
#
_cell.length_a   1.000
_cell.length_b   1.000
_cell.length_c   1.000
_cell.angle_alpha   90.00
_cell.angle_beta   90.00
_cell.angle_gamma   90.00
#
_symmetry.space_group_name_H-M   'P 1'
#
loop_
_entity.id
_entity.type
_entity.pdbx_description
1 polymer ?
#
loop_
_entity_poly.entity_id
_entity_poly.type
_entity_poly.pdbx_seq_one_letter_code
_entity_poly.pdbx_strand_id
1 'polypeptide(L)'
;MAKSYSLAFVSLFLLALSSCQSLEQISIDYLQPADLSFPPQLRKVAVVNNTGNAPDNKLITQSEKIRENSPIVSRATAYANGNVKVATEALAEEIAHQNYFDEVVICDSALRANDKLARESTLSQEEVRQLASDLGVDLIIAVENLQLKATKTVRYLDEFNCFQGAVDVKAYPTVRIYLPERSRPMN
;
A
#
# COMPACT_ATOMS: atom_id res chain seq x y z
N MET A 1 9.20 -43.63 -42.44
CA MET A 1 10.12 -42.73 -41.66
C MET A 1 9.59 -41.32 -41.46
N ALA A 2 8.62 -40.79 -42.19
CA ALA A 2 8.11 -39.43 -42.04
C ALA A 2 7.26 -39.14 -40.77
N LYS A 3 6.61 -40.15 -40.20
CA LYS A 3 5.77 -39.98 -39.00
C LYS A 3 6.53 -39.72 -37.70
N SER A 4 7.81 -40.10 -37.60
CA SER A 4 8.62 -39.92 -36.39
C SER A 4 9.10 -38.49 -36.20
N TYR A 5 9.34 -37.77 -37.29
CA TYR A 5 9.82 -36.38 -37.24
C TYR A 5 8.73 -35.39 -36.88
N SER A 6 7.46 -35.71 -37.21
CA SER A 6 6.32 -34.87 -36.87
C SER A 6 6.06 -34.84 -35.35
N LEU A 7 6.24 -35.97 -34.66
CA LEU A 7 6.07 -36.07 -33.22
C LEU A 7 7.17 -35.31 -32.46
N ALA A 8 8.42 -35.37 -32.93
CA ALA A 8 9.55 -34.66 -32.34
C ALA A 8 9.40 -33.12 -32.49
N PHE A 9 8.87 -32.66 -33.65
CA PHE A 9 8.62 -31.23 -33.87
C PHE A 9 7.51 -30.67 -32.99
N VAL A 10 6.42 -31.42 -32.78
CA VAL A 10 5.33 -31.04 -31.90
C VAL A 10 5.77 -31.01 -30.43
N SER A 11 6.60 -31.96 -30.00
CA SER A 11 7.16 -31.99 -28.65
C SER A 11 8.10 -30.81 -28.39
N LEU A 12 8.93 -30.42 -29.38
CA LEU A 12 9.83 -29.28 -29.29
C LEU A 12 9.06 -27.96 -29.24
N PHE A 13 7.95 -27.85 -29.98
CA PHE A 13 7.08 -26.68 -29.98
C PHE A 13 6.32 -26.49 -28.67
N LEU A 14 5.87 -27.59 -28.05
CA LEU A 14 5.22 -27.58 -26.73
C LEU A 14 6.18 -27.17 -25.62
N LEU A 15 7.44 -27.54 -25.69
CA LEU A 15 8.47 -27.12 -24.73
C LEU A 15 8.83 -25.64 -24.85
N ALA A 16 8.73 -25.06 -26.04
CA ALA A 16 8.98 -23.63 -26.28
C ALA A 16 7.86 -22.74 -25.74
N LEU A 17 6.63 -23.26 -25.60
CA LEU A 17 5.48 -22.51 -25.05
C LEU A 17 5.45 -22.44 -23.51
N SER A 18 6.22 -23.27 -22.82
CA SER A 18 6.27 -23.28 -21.36
C SER A 18 7.26 -22.27 -20.72
N SER A 19 7.93 -21.46 -21.53
CA SER A 19 9.02 -20.57 -21.09
C SER A 19 8.59 -19.19 -20.61
N CYS A 20 7.29 -18.87 -20.54
CA CYS A 20 6.82 -17.61 -19.96
C CYS A 20 6.35 -17.82 -18.51
N GLN A 21 7.27 -18.08 -17.60
CA GLN A 21 7.00 -17.89 -16.18
C GLN A 21 7.32 -16.44 -15.81
N SER A 22 6.27 -15.65 -15.53
CA SER A 22 6.43 -14.37 -14.86
C SER A 22 6.81 -14.66 -13.41
N LEU A 23 8.06 -14.43 -13.04
CA LEU A 23 8.47 -14.41 -11.64
C LEU A 23 7.94 -13.09 -11.03
N GLU A 24 6.86 -13.16 -10.29
CA GLU A 24 6.44 -12.09 -9.40
C GLU A 24 7.35 -12.12 -8.16
N GLN A 25 8.33 -11.24 -8.14
CA GLN A 25 9.15 -11.02 -6.95
C GLN A 25 8.47 -9.93 -6.11
N ILE A 26 7.82 -10.33 -5.03
CA ILE A 26 7.32 -9.40 -4.01
C ILE A 26 8.49 -9.07 -3.09
N SER A 27 9.00 -7.86 -3.18
CA SER A 27 9.95 -7.31 -2.21
C SER A 27 9.17 -6.62 -1.10
N ILE A 28 9.18 -7.21 0.09
CA ILE A 28 8.62 -6.57 1.29
C ILE A 28 9.77 -5.86 1.97
N ASP A 29 9.81 -4.54 1.90
CA ASP A 29 10.73 -3.75 2.73
C ASP A 29 10.25 -3.86 4.19
N TYR A 30 10.96 -4.62 5.00
CA TYR A 30 10.67 -4.76 6.42
C TYR A 30 11.08 -3.48 7.13
N LEU A 31 10.08 -2.71 7.56
CA LEU A 31 10.31 -1.61 8.48
C LEU A 31 10.63 -2.19 9.86
N GLN A 32 11.75 -1.77 10.43
CA GLN A 32 12.12 -2.17 11.78
C GLN A 32 11.00 -1.77 12.74
N PRO A 33 10.52 -2.68 13.63
CA PRO A 33 9.47 -2.33 14.57
C PRO A 33 9.87 -1.08 15.35
N ALA A 34 9.00 -0.10 15.43
CA ALA A 34 9.18 1.00 16.36
C ALA A 34 9.11 0.43 17.78
N ASP A 35 10.04 0.82 18.66
CA ASP A 35 9.98 0.51 20.09
C ASP A 35 8.83 1.31 20.77
N LEU A 36 7.61 1.09 20.29
CA LEU A 36 6.40 1.69 20.82
C LEU A 36 5.83 0.72 21.85
N SER A 37 5.98 1.05 23.13
CA SER A 37 5.27 0.37 24.20
C SER A 37 4.02 1.17 24.56
N PHE A 38 2.86 0.55 24.42
CA PHE A 38 1.62 1.17 24.89
C PHE A 38 1.46 0.95 26.38
N PRO A 39 1.03 1.98 27.13
CA PRO A 39 0.68 1.81 28.54
C PRO A 39 -0.39 0.74 28.71
N PRO A 40 -0.32 -0.11 29.75
CA PRO A 40 -1.26 -1.23 29.95
C PRO A 40 -2.71 -0.78 30.25
N GLN A 41 -2.93 0.52 30.43
CA GLN A 41 -4.25 1.11 30.59
C GLN A 41 -5.00 1.26 29.27
N LEU A 42 -4.27 1.32 28.14
CA LEU A 42 -4.87 1.42 26.80
C LEU A 42 -5.26 0.02 26.35
N ARG A 43 -6.52 -0.37 26.58
CA ARG A 43 -7.01 -1.70 26.29
C ARG A 43 -7.79 -1.82 25.01
N LYS A 44 -8.44 -0.72 24.61
CA LYS A 44 -9.31 -0.68 23.44
C LYS A 44 -8.80 0.32 22.43
N VAL A 45 -8.67 -0.10 21.19
CA VAL A 45 -8.19 0.74 20.08
C VAL A 45 -9.22 0.78 18.96
N ALA A 46 -9.41 1.96 18.36
CA ALA A 46 -10.10 2.07 17.09
C ALA A 46 -9.11 2.34 15.97
N VAL A 47 -9.23 1.60 14.87
CA VAL A 47 -8.54 1.89 13.61
C VAL A 47 -9.54 2.52 12.67
N VAL A 48 -9.29 3.77 12.28
CA VAL A 48 -10.26 4.58 11.56
C VAL A 48 -9.71 5.08 10.23
N ASN A 49 -10.58 5.17 9.23
CA ASN A 49 -10.31 5.79 7.95
C ASN A 49 -10.60 7.30 8.05
N ASN A 50 -9.56 8.11 8.29
CA ASN A 50 -9.69 9.57 8.41
C ASN A 50 -9.50 10.29 7.08
N THR A 51 -10.05 9.75 6.00
CA THR A 51 -10.01 10.40 4.69
C THR A 51 -11.35 11.02 4.31
N GLY A 52 -11.28 12.04 3.43
CA GLY A 52 -12.44 12.55 2.70
C GLY A 52 -12.65 11.76 1.40
N ASN A 53 -13.70 12.08 0.68
CA ASN A 53 -13.81 11.68 -0.71
C ASN A 53 -12.68 12.40 -1.47
N ALA A 54 -11.65 11.64 -1.86
CA ALA A 54 -10.56 12.19 -2.66
C ALA A 54 -11.10 12.61 -4.02
N PRO A 55 -11.21 13.91 -4.31
CA PRO A 55 -11.89 14.36 -5.54
C PRO A 55 -11.09 14.04 -6.80
N ASP A 56 -9.80 13.79 -6.72
CA ASP A 56 -8.95 13.65 -7.90
C ASP A 56 -7.87 12.58 -7.72
N ASN A 57 -8.14 11.39 -8.21
CA ASN A 57 -7.10 10.42 -8.52
C ASN A 57 -6.35 10.87 -9.79
N LYS A 58 -5.66 11.99 -9.73
CA LYS A 58 -4.76 12.38 -10.82
C LYS A 58 -3.54 11.47 -10.80
N LEU A 59 -3.48 10.58 -11.77
CA LEU A 59 -2.27 9.82 -12.03
C LEU A 59 -1.19 10.80 -12.53
N ILE A 60 -0.21 11.10 -11.69
CA ILE A 60 0.94 11.90 -12.07
C ILE A 60 2.00 10.94 -12.59
N THR A 61 2.31 11.02 -13.88
CA THR A 61 3.35 10.21 -14.50
C THR A 61 4.59 11.05 -14.76
N GLN A 62 5.74 10.57 -14.31
CA GLN A 62 7.05 11.16 -14.57
C GLN A 62 7.91 10.16 -15.34
N SER A 63 8.48 10.62 -16.45
CA SER A 63 9.45 9.84 -17.22
C SER A 63 10.86 10.32 -16.92
N GLU A 64 11.75 9.40 -16.62
CA GLU A 64 13.16 9.69 -16.35
C GLU A 64 13.98 9.64 -17.62
N LYS A 65 14.92 10.59 -17.79
CA LYS A 65 15.96 10.49 -18.80
C LYS A 65 16.92 9.36 -18.43
N ILE A 66 17.08 8.43 -19.33
CA ILE A 66 17.97 7.28 -19.14
C ILE A 66 19.36 7.62 -19.70
N ARG A 67 20.39 7.19 -18.99
CA ARG A 67 21.78 7.41 -19.44
C ARG A 67 22.06 6.61 -20.69
N GLU A 68 22.82 7.22 -21.63
CA GLU A 68 23.40 6.52 -22.76
C GLU A 68 24.21 5.30 -22.26
N ASN A 69 24.09 4.16 -22.92
CA ASN A 69 24.70 2.86 -22.53
C ASN A 69 24.08 2.18 -21.28
N SER A 70 22.88 2.57 -20.86
CA SER A 70 22.13 1.82 -19.85
C SER A 70 21.39 0.65 -20.50
N PRO A 71 21.35 -0.54 -19.87
CA PRO A 71 20.47 -1.63 -20.32
C PRO A 71 18.98 -1.27 -20.12
N ILE A 72 18.69 -0.21 -19.37
CA ILE A 72 17.33 0.29 -19.17
C ILE A 72 16.96 1.16 -20.38
N VAL A 73 15.92 0.75 -21.10
CA VAL A 73 15.40 1.46 -22.27
C VAL A 73 14.38 2.54 -21.89
N SER A 74 13.58 2.27 -20.87
CA SER A 74 12.65 3.25 -20.34
C SER A 74 12.36 3.05 -18.84
N ARG A 75 12.12 4.16 -18.17
CA ARG A 75 11.64 4.18 -16.79
C ARG A 75 10.56 5.25 -16.67
N ALA A 76 9.43 4.87 -16.12
CA ALA A 76 8.33 5.79 -15.82
C ALA A 76 7.81 5.53 -14.41
N THR A 77 7.59 6.60 -13.67
CA THR A 77 7.04 6.55 -12.32
C THR A 77 5.66 7.20 -12.33
N ALA A 78 4.69 6.54 -11.74
CA ALA A 78 3.35 7.03 -11.58
C ALA A 78 2.99 7.08 -10.09
N TYR A 79 2.26 8.12 -9.70
CA TYR A 79 1.74 8.30 -8.34
C TYR A 79 0.22 8.27 -8.39
N ALA A 80 -0.40 7.58 -7.44
CA ALA A 80 -1.85 7.52 -7.29
C ALA A 80 -2.21 7.46 -5.80
N ASN A 81 -3.44 7.83 -5.48
CA ASN A 81 -3.98 7.56 -4.14
C ASN A 81 -4.49 6.12 -4.11
N GLY A 82 -4.14 5.40 -3.04
CA GLY A 82 -4.62 4.06 -2.78
C GLY A 82 -6.00 4.04 -2.12
N ASN A 83 -6.58 2.86 -2.02
CA ASN A 83 -7.81 2.65 -1.27
C ASN A 83 -7.51 2.57 0.22
N VAL A 84 -7.77 3.65 0.95
CA VAL A 84 -7.49 3.75 2.39
C VAL A 84 -8.34 2.77 3.20
N LYS A 85 -9.55 2.42 2.75
CA LYS A 85 -10.37 1.40 3.39
C LYS A 85 -9.60 0.09 3.55
N VAL A 86 -8.99 -0.40 2.48
CA VAL A 86 -8.21 -1.64 2.50
C VAL A 86 -7.01 -1.54 3.45
N ALA A 87 -6.34 -0.38 3.50
CA ALA A 87 -5.23 -0.16 4.42
C ALA A 87 -5.70 -0.12 5.89
N THR A 88 -6.87 0.45 6.15
CA THR A 88 -7.48 0.49 7.49
C THR A 88 -7.84 -0.91 7.97
N GLU A 89 -8.48 -1.72 7.12
CA GLU A 89 -8.83 -3.10 7.42
C GLU A 89 -7.57 -3.94 7.70
N ALA A 90 -6.57 -3.90 6.80
CA ALA A 90 -5.33 -4.65 6.95
C ALA A 90 -4.55 -4.25 8.21
N LEU A 91 -4.52 -2.95 8.55
CA LEU A 91 -3.87 -2.47 9.76
C LEU A 91 -4.60 -2.96 11.02
N ALA A 92 -5.92 -2.93 11.01
CA ALA A 92 -6.72 -3.39 12.15
C ALA A 92 -6.57 -4.90 12.37
N GLU A 93 -6.56 -5.69 11.28
CA GLU A 93 -6.31 -7.13 11.34
C GLU A 93 -4.93 -7.44 11.92
N GLU A 94 -3.89 -6.73 11.49
CA GLU A 94 -2.53 -6.93 12.00
C GLU A 94 -2.43 -6.56 13.48
N ILE A 95 -3.01 -5.44 13.91
CA ILE A 95 -3.04 -5.03 15.33
C ILE A 95 -3.78 -6.06 16.17
N ALA A 96 -4.90 -6.58 15.70
CA ALA A 96 -5.66 -7.63 16.39
C ALA A 96 -4.85 -8.93 16.48
N HIS A 97 -4.13 -9.30 15.42
CA HIS A 97 -3.29 -10.49 15.39
C HIS A 97 -2.13 -10.42 16.38
N GLN A 98 -1.57 -9.23 16.60
CA GLN A 98 -0.45 -9.01 17.52
C GLN A 98 -0.88 -9.02 19.00
N ASN A 99 -2.18 -9.00 19.31
CA ASN A 99 -2.74 -9.04 20.67
C ASN A 99 -2.21 -7.95 21.62
N TYR A 100 -1.90 -6.75 21.09
CA TYR A 100 -1.50 -5.62 21.93
C TYR A 100 -2.65 -4.99 22.70
N PHE A 101 -3.88 -5.16 22.22
CA PHE A 101 -5.11 -4.60 22.79
C PHE A 101 -6.14 -5.70 23.03
N ASP A 102 -6.99 -5.52 24.04
CA ASP A 102 -8.07 -6.45 24.36
C ASP A 102 -9.18 -6.40 23.30
N GLU A 103 -9.37 -5.23 22.67
CA GLU A 103 -10.40 -5.00 21.66
C GLU A 103 -9.92 -4.05 20.57
N VAL A 104 -10.17 -4.43 19.32
CA VAL A 104 -9.86 -3.62 18.13
C VAL A 104 -11.16 -3.33 17.38
N VAL A 105 -11.55 -2.07 17.33
CA VAL A 105 -12.72 -1.57 16.60
C VAL A 105 -12.29 -1.05 15.25
N ILE A 106 -12.97 -1.45 14.17
CA ILE A 106 -12.67 -1.01 12.81
C ILE A 106 -13.74 -0.02 12.36
N CYS A 107 -13.31 1.16 11.89
CA CYS A 107 -14.14 2.13 11.22
C CYS A 107 -13.56 2.42 9.83
N ASP A 108 -13.90 1.57 8.86
CA ASP A 108 -13.36 1.58 7.49
C ASP A 108 -14.02 2.63 6.59
N SER A 109 -15.19 3.13 6.99
CA SER A 109 -15.90 4.20 6.29
C SER A 109 -15.12 5.51 6.41
N ALA A 110 -15.01 6.26 5.32
CA ALA A 110 -14.31 7.54 5.31
C ALA A 110 -15.03 8.54 6.24
N LEU A 111 -14.40 8.89 7.37
CA LEU A 111 -14.97 9.80 8.37
C LEU A 111 -15.31 11.18 7.79
N ARG A 112 -14.57 11.60 6.75
CA ARG A 112 -14.72 12.92 6.11
C ARG A 112 -15.39 12.86 4.76
N ALA A 113 -16.10 11.76 4.44
CA ALA A 113 -16.76 11.59 3.16
C ALA A 113 -17.75 12.72 2.80
N ASN A 114 -18.33 13.35 3.80
CA ASN A 114 -19.33 14.42 3.65
C ASN A 114 -18.74 15.84 3.82
N ASP A 115 -17.44 15.96 4.06
CA ASP A 115 -16.82 17.28 4.23
C ASP A 115 -16.80 18.02 2.89
N LYS A 116 -17.44 19.17 2.84
CA LYS A 116 -17.52 20.03 1.65
C LYS A 116 -16.32 20.94 1.48
N LEU A 117 -15.53 21.11 2.53
CA LEU A 117 -14.36 21.96 2.55
C LEU A 117 -13.13 21.10 2.82
N ALA A 118 -12.03 21.44 2.13
CA ALA A 118 -10.73 20.85 2.45
C ALA A 118 -10.35 21.25 3.88
N ARG A 119 -10.28 20.29 4.78
CA ARG A 119 -9.77 20.46 6.13
C ARG A 119 -8.34 19.96 6.23
N GLU A 120 -7.68 20.31 7.33
CA GLU A 120 -6.44 19.63 7.69
C GLU A 120 -6.68 18.12 7.84
N SER A 121 -5.72 17.33 7.45
CA SER A 121 -5.81 15.86 7.51
C SER A 121 -5.87 15.32 8.94
N THR A 122 -5.53 16.16 9.94
CA THR A 122 -5.50 15.80 11.36
C THR A 122 -6.85 15.95 12.02
N LEU A 123 -7.19 15.01 12.92
CA LEU A 123 -8.30 15.17 13.83
C LEU A 123 -7.98 16.23 14.87
N SER A 124 -8.93 17.10 15.16
CA SER A 124 -8.86 18.02 16.30
C SER A 124 -9.04 17.24 17.61
N GLN A 125 -8.60 17.83 18.72
CA GLN A 125 -8.73 17.19 20.03
C GLN A 125 -10.20 16.91 20.41
N GLU A 126 -11.12 17.78 19.99
CA GLU A 126 -12.53 17.60 20.25
C GLU A 126 -13.11 16.43 19.42
N GLU A 127 -12.75 16.34 18.15
CA GLU A 127 -13.12 15.21 17.28
C GLU A 127 -12.56 13.89 17.84
N VAL A 128 -11.32 13.90 18.34
CA VAL A 128 -10.72 12.70 18.97
C VAL A 128 -11.49 12.26 20.20
N ARG A 129 -11.85 13.20 21.10
CA ARG A 129 -12.63 12.89 22.31
C ARG A 129 -14.01 12.35 21.96
N GLN A 130 -14.69 13.02 21.05
CA GLN A 130 -16.04 12.62 20.62
C GLN A 130 -15.98 11.22 20.00
N LEU A 131 -15.07 10.99 19.07
CA LEU A 131 -14.92 9.71 18.38
C LEU A 131 -14.54 8.58 19.35
N ALA A 132 -13.62 8.86 20.29
CA ALA A 132 -13.23 7.88 21.30
C ALA A 132 -14.41 7.53 22.23
N SER A 133 -15.21 8.53 22.60
CA SER A 133 -16.41 8.33 23.41
C SER A 133 -17.47 7.52 22.66
N ASP A 134 -17.71 7.85 21.38
CA ASP A 134 -18.73 7.19 20.56
C ASP A 134 -18.38 5.72 20.29
N LEU A 135 -17.10 5.43 20.11
CA LEU A 135 -16.58 4.08 19.87
C LEU A 135 -16.24 3.32 21.16
N GLY A 136 -16.21 3.99 22.30
CA GLY A 136 -15.85 3.40 23.60
C GLY A 136 -14.41 2.90 23.66
N VAL A 137 -13.45 3.64 23.08
CA VAL A 137 -12.04 3.26 22.95
C VAL A 137 -11.10 4.21 23.69
N ASP A 138 -9.92 3.70 24.05
CA ASP A 138 -8.89 4.44 24.78
C ASP A 138 -7.89 5.12 23.84
N LEU A 139 -7.79 4.61 22.59
CA LEU A 139 -6.81 5.03 21.60
C LEU A 139 -7.44 5.02 20.21
N ILE A 140 -7.05 5.97 19.37
CA ILE A 140 -7.44 6.02 17.96
C ILE A 140 -6.19 5.97 17.10
N ILE A 141 -6.15 5.04 16.15
CA ILE A 141 -5.17 4.96 15.09
C ILE A 141 -5.86 5.34 13.80
N ALA A 142 -5.51 6.49 13.24
CA ALA A 142 -6.15 7.02 12.05
C ALA A 142 -5.26 6.83 10.82
N VAL A 143 -5.80 6.21 9.77
CA VAL A 143 -5.18 6.18 8.45
C VAL A 143 -5.66 7.41 7.68
N GLU A 144 -4.75 8.34 7.43
CA GLU A 144 -5.07 9.66 6.87
C GLU A 144 -4.85 9.72 5.37
N ASN A 145 -3.93 8.93 4.87
CA ASN A 145 -3.60 8.88 3.44
C ASN A 145 -2.96 7.54 3.09
N LEU A 146 -3.10 7.15 1.84
CA LEU A 146 -2.36 6.04 1.23
C LEU A 146 -1.89 6.48 -0.15
N GLN A 147 -0.61 6.81 -0.26
CA GLN A 147 0.01 7.11 -1.55
C GLN A 147 0.62 5.85 -2.16
N LEU A 148 0.33 5.59 -3.41
CA LEU A 148 0.93 4.53 -4.21
C LEU A 148 1.94 5.14 -5.18
N LYS A 149 3.11 4.51 -5.27
CA LYS A 149 4.13 4.82 -6.27
C LYS A 149 4.39 3.57 -7.09
N ALA A 150 4.08 3.62 -8.37
CA ALA A 150 4.36 2.54 -9.31
C ALA A 150 5.53 2.96 -10.22
N THR A 151 6.58 2.14 -10.30
CA THR A 151 7.71 2.37 -11.20
C THR A 151 7.77 1.25 -12.22
N LYS A 152 7.51 1.58 -13.49
CA LYS A 152 7.69 0.68 -14.62
C LYS A 152 9.09 0.86 -15.19
N THR A 153 9.84 -0.22 -15.26
CA THR A 153 11.18 -0.26 -15.88
C THR A 153 11.16 -1.24 -17.04
N VAL A 154 11.67 -0.84 -18.19
CA VAL A 154 11.88 -1.71 -19.35
C VAL A 154 13.37 -1.80 -19.62
N ARG A 155 13.90 -3.01 -19.70
CA ARG A 155 15.30 -3.31 -20.03
C ARG A 155 15.35 -4.07 -21.34
N TYR A 156 16.40 -3.86 -22.09
CA TYR A 156 16.76 -4.70 -23.23
C TYR A 156 17.78 -5.75 -22.77
N LEU A 157 17.52 -6.99 -23.12
CA LEU A 157 18.40 -8.13 -22.80
C LEU A 157 19.06 -8.59 -24.10
N ASP A 158 20.32 -8.19 -24.30
CA ASP A 158 21.10 -8.49 -25.53
C ASP A 158 21.22 -9.99 -25.74
N GLU A 159 21.45 -10.76 -24.68
CA GLU A 159 21.62 -12.22 -24.74
C GLU A 159 20.40 -12.94 -25.32
N PHE A 160 19.22 -12.39 -25.12
CA PHE A 160 17.95 -12.98 -25.56
C PHE A 160 17.27 -12.19 -26.67
N ASN A 161 17.87 -11.08 -27.10
CA ASN A 161 17.30 -10.15 -28.09
C ASN A 161 15.83 -9.80 -27.79
N CYS A 162 15.52 -9.50 -26.54
CA CYS A 162 14.16 -9.22 -26.08
C CYS A 162 14.10 -8.07 -25.06
N PHE A 163 12.89 -7.52 -24.88
CA PHE A 163 12.61 -6.53 -23.84
C PHE A 163 12.00 -7.22 -22.62
N GLN A 164 12.52 -6.89 -21.45
CA GLN A 164 11.95 -7.29 -20.16
C GLN A 164 11.35 -6.07 -19.47
N GLY A 165 10.07 -6.16 -19.10
CA GLY A 165 9.37 -5.17 -18.30
C GLY A 165 9.24 -5.63 -16.86
N ALA A 166 9.44 -4.72 -15.90
CA ALA A 166 9.15 -4.92 -14.49
C ALA A 166 8.34 -3.74 -13.96
N VAL A 167 7.42 -4.00 -13.06
CA VAL A 167 6.66 -2.98 -12.33
C VAL A 167 6.90 -3.19 -10.85
N ASP A 168 7.42 -2.15 -10.19
CA ASP A 168 7.58 -2.08 -8.73
C ASP A 168 6.51 -1.13 -8.19
N VAL A 169 5.73 -1.60 -7.20
CA VAL A 169 4.68 -0.81 -6.56
C VAL A 169 5.01 -0.69 -5.08
N LYS A 170 5.07 0.55 -4.61
CA LYS A 170 5.27 0.87 -3.19
C LYS A 170 4.07 1.63 -2.65
N ALA A 171 3.64 1.26 -1.46
CA ALA A 171 2.56 1.91 -0.73
C ALA A 171 3.15 2.72 0.44
N TYR A 172 2.70 3.96 0.59
CA TYR A 172 3.11 4.88 1.64
C TYR A 172 1.87 5.32 2.44
N PRO A 173 1.47 4.57 3.47
CA PRO A 173 0.39 4.99 4.34
C PRO A 173 0.86 6.12 5.26
N THR A 174 -0.02 7.09 5.51
CA THR A 174 0.15 8.07 6.58
C THR A 174 -0.77 7.66 7.71
N VAL A 175 -0.18 7.27 8.83
CA VAL A 175 -0.92 6.81 10.01
C VAL A 175 -0.58 7.71 11.19
N ARG A 176 -1.59 8.10 11.97
CA ARG A 176 -1.42 8.89 13.20
C ARG A 176 -2.12 8.22 14.38
N ILE A 177 -1.53 8.40 15.54
CA ILE A 177 -2.03 7.87 16.79
C ILE A 177 -2.53 9.03 17.65
N TYR A 178 -3.78 8.94 18.09
CA TYR A 178 -4.44 9.95 18.90
C TYR A 178 -4.83 9.38 20.25
N LEU A 179 -4.50 10.13 21.30
CA LEU A 179 -4.95 9.88 22.66
C LEU A 179 -6.01 10.91 23.05
N PRO A 180 -7.20 10.50 23.51
CA PRO A 180 -8.28 11.41 23.87
C PRO A 180 -7.89 12.46 24.92
N GLU A 181 -6.97 12.12 25.84
CA GLU A 181 -6.51 12.99 26.90
C GLU A 181 -5.36 13.94 26.50
N ARG A 182 -4.74 13.74 25.33
CA ARG A 182 -3.61 14.53 24.86
C ARG A 182 -4.00 15.52 23.78
N SER A 183 -3.47 16.75 23.87
CA SER A 183 -3.78 17.83 22.93
C SER A 183 -3.00 17.75 21.61
N ARG A 184 -2.11 16.76 21.41
CA ARG A 184 -1.35 16.56 20.16
C ARG A 184 -1.26 15.09 19.78
N PRO A 185 -1.36 14.75 18.49
CA PRO A 185 -1.14 13.39 18.03
C PRO A 185 0.31 12.96 18.28
N MET A 186 0.51 11.66 18.44
CA MET A 186 1.84 11.05 18.42
C MET A 186 2.17 10.71 16.95
N ASN A 187 3.32 11.14 16.51
CA ASN A 187 3.85 10.82 15.18
C ASN A 187 4.79 9.64 15.27
#